data_36f72617d8dad96ef33e9815aeaa6503
#
_entry.id   36f72617d8dad96ef33e9815aeaa6503
#
_cell.length_a   1.000
_cell.length_b   1.000
_cell.length_c   1.000
_cell.angle_alpha   90.00
_cell.angle_beta   90.00
_cell.angle_gamma   90.00
#
_symmetry.space_group_name_H-M   'P 1'
#
loop_
_entity.id
_entity.type
_entity.pdbx_description
1 polymer ?
#
loop_
_entity_poly.entity_id
_entity_poly.type
_entity_poly.pdbx_seq_one_letter_code
_entity_poly.pdbx_strand_id
1 'polypeptide(L)'
;MLELTKMNNINNNFKQELIDNGYNEIIVNLLVNRGYDEETICTLLSTGYSEELPIYNDLTNVQIGADIIESHIANGSRIYIYGDYDSDGVNSTYILGDAINNAIYYSNSSAQLSLKVPERCEGYGLNMSWCQSIVANKTTDTLVITVDNGIAQDQEVAYLLDNGIDVLITDHHTPNGHIPANVWIIDAFHNNDNENNKGLCGAGVAFKLAMNLLDRFQCVPNIDELYYKYIVHVAIATITDSMPMTIDNIKYVYNGIQLLKDGYGSEAVTYYRDYNSNTDLTPKDIAFGLGPQINACGRMNNTALALNYLFSDNEDVEDLYNEVVVTNDERKAKTKSSIEQAEKMLDIESPSIVLELDGIEGIAGIIASNLSSKYNKCTIIFSKDMSGKYLIGSARNDGRVDLLNILRSINNNSVVKVGGHSAACGITIKASRIKSFIKELNEILSSLPKEEVEEVVDTKIVVDDYISISDINKDNCESLKDLYFFTESNPVFALTDVTITKTKASNNNKNNMMFSITDNDNNKFEFWSWGIGEQYRALGEPKNVTFIGEIEYKFGKPSFNILNIVPMEMISIC
;
A
#
# COMPACT_ATOMS: atom_id res chain seq x y z
N MET A 1 3.22 -22.62 28.83
CA MET A 1 4.50 -22.68 28.11
C MET A 1 4.23 -22.16 26.71
N LEU A 2 5.05 -21.25 26.20
CA LEU A 2 4.98 -20.75 24.84
C LEU A 2 5.65 -21.76 23.91
N GLU A 3 4.97 -22.18 22.86
CA GLU A 3 5.50 -23.08 21.83
C GLU A 3 6.18 -22.22 20.75
N LEU A 4 7.50 -22.30 20.65
CA LEU A 4 8.24 -21.65 19.58
C LEU A 4 8.32 -22.59 18.37
N THR A 5 7.77 -22.17 17.25
CA THR A 5 7.70 -22.99 16.04
C THR A 5 8.30 -22.20 14.87
N LYS A 6 9.13 -22.90 14.09
CA LYS A 6 9.64 -22.41 12.82
C LYS A 6 8.60 -22.63 11.72
N MET A 7 8.44 -21.67 10.81
CA MET A 7 7.78 -21.92 9.54
C MET A 7 8.52 -23.06 8.82
N ASN A 8 7.81 -24.07 8.36
CA ASN A 8 8.43 -25.25 7.80
C ASN A 8 7.76 -25.63 6.49
N ASN A 9 8.43 -25.42 5.39
CA ASN A 9 8.03 -25.95 4.10
C ASN A 9 9.13 -26.85 3.54
N ILE A 10 8.77 -28.08 3.13
CA ILE A 10 9.73 -29.18 2.96
C ILE A 10 10.14 -29.29 1.47
N ASN A 11 10.98 -28.38 0.99
CA ASN A 11 11.75 -28.65 -0.25
C ASN A 11 13.26 -28.63 0.03
N ASN A 12 13.71 -29.60 0.84
CA ASN A 12 15.11 -29.69 1.27
C ASN A 12 16.10 -29.84 0.11
N ASN A 13 15.70 -30.44 -1.02
CA ASN A 13 16.60 -30.63 -2.17
C ASN A 13 16.85 -29.31 -2.89
N PHE A 14 15.81 -28.56 -3.20
CA PHE A 14 15.91 -27.24 -3.84
C PHE A 14 16.65 -26.23 -2.96
N LYS A 15 16.35 -26.22 -1.66
CA LYS A 15 17.06 -25.41 -0.68
C LYS A 15 18.57 -25.69 -0.70
N GLN A 16 18.97 -26.97 -0.65
CA GLN A 16 20.38 -27.35 -0.65
C GLN A 16 21.07 -26.98 -1.96
N GLU A 17 20.40 -27.13 -3.09
CA GLU A 17 20.91 -26.72 -4.40
C GLU A 17 21.21 -25.21 -4.44
N LEU A 18 20.33 -24.36 -3.90
CA LEU A 18 20.56 -22.92 -3.83
C LEU A 18 21.76 -22.57 -2.94
N ILE A 19 21.88 -23.21 -1.78
CA ILE A 19 23.01 -22.99 -0.87
C ILE A 19 24.33 -23.45 -1.53
N ASP A 20 24.33 -24.61 -2.19
CA ASP A 20 25.49 -25.13 -2.89
C ASP A 20 25.90 -24.23 -4.08
N ASN A 21 24.97 -23.53 -4.69
CA ASN A 21 25.18 -22.50 -5.72
C ASN A 21 25.69 -21.16 -5.16
N GLY A 22 25.85 -21.05 -3.84
CA GLY A 22 26.45 -19.89 -3.18
C GLY A 22 25.49 -18.80 -2.76
N TYR A 23 24.17 -19.04 -2.82
CA TYR A 23 23.19 -18.09 -2.26
C TYR A 23 23.25 -18.05 -0.74
N ASN A 24 22.93 -16.87 -0.18
CA ASN A 24 22.95 -16.65 1.26
C ASN A 24 21.95 -17.57 1.98
N GLU A 25 22.46 -18.38 2.92
CA GLU A 25 21.68 -19.42 3.59
C GLU A 25 20.48 -18.86 4.37
N ILE A 26 20.63 -17.71 5.04
CA ILE A 26 19.56 -17.11 5.83
C ILE A 26 18.40 -16.67 4.92
N ILE A 27 18.72 -16.18 3.74
CA ILE A 27 17.74 -15.77 2.72
C ILE A 27 17.02 -16.97 2.13
N VAL A 28 17.78 -17.98 1.74
CA VAL A 28 17.22 -19.23 1.19
C VAL A 28 16.30 -19.88 2.21
N ASN A 29 16.72 -19.94 3.49
CA ASN A 29 15.89 -20.46 4.58
C ASN A 29 14.60 -19.69 4.72
N LEU A 30 14.68 -18.37 4.78
CA LEU A 30 13.53 -17.48 4.89
C LEU A 30 12.49 -17.74 3.80
N LEU A 31 12.91 -17.71 2.53
CA LEU A 31 12.01 -17.83 1.39
C LEU A 31 11.39 -19.23 1.29
N VAL A 32 12.20 -20.27 1.48
CA VAL A 32 11.71 -21.66 1.46
C VAL A 32 10.76 -21.92 2.65
N ASN A 33 11.08 -21.45 3.85
CA ASN A 33 10.26 -21.65 5.04
C ASN A 33 8.91 -20.95 4.92
N ARG A 34 8.84 -19.79 4.26
CA ARG A 34 7.58 -19.08 3.98
C ARG A 34 6.73 -19.73 2.89
N GLY A 35 7.27 -20.72 2.17
CA GLY A 35 6.53 -21.48 1.17
C GLY A 35 6.40 -20.78 -0.17
N TYR A 36 7.29 -19.83 -0.48
CA TYR A 36 7.37 -19.29 -1.84
C TYR A 36 7.68 -20.41 -2.84
N ASP A 37 7.11 -20.34 -4.03
CA ASP A 37 7.43 -21.27 -5.10
C ASP A 37 8.84 -21.04 -5.68
N GLU A 38 9.34 -22.02 -6.41
CA GLU A 38 10.71 -22.01 -6.93
C GLU A 38 10.96 -20.82 -7.88
N GLU A 39 9.97 -20.43 -8.69
CA GLU A 39 10.07 -19.30 -9.62
C GLU A 39 10.19 -17.98 -8.88
N THR A 40 9.34 -17.76 -7.87
CA THR A 40 9.39 -16.57 -7.00
C THR A 40 10.71 -16.50 -6.24
N ILE A 41 11.18 -17.62 -5.68
CA ILE A 41 12.48 -17.67 -4.98
C ILE A 41 13.62 -17.30 -5.93
N CYS A 42 13.65 -17.90 -7.11
CA CYS A 42 14.68 -17.57 -8.11
C CYS A 42 14.62 -16.09 -8.52
N THR A 43 13.43 -15.52 -8.69
CA THR A 43 13.25 -14.10 -9.01
C THR A 43 13.80 -13.20 -7.90
N LEU A 44 13.49 -13.51 -6.63
CA LEU A 44 13.96 -12.75 -5.46
C LEU A 44 15.48 -12.88 -5.22
N LEU A 45 16.06 -14.05 -5.54
CA LEU A 45 17.50 -14.29 -5.40
C LEU A 45 18.32 -13.76 -6.57
N SER A 46 17.73 -13.64 -7.75
CA SER A 46 18.37 -13.09 -8.94
C SER A 46 18.50 -11.56 -8.90
N THR A 47 18.65 -10.95 -7.71
CA THR A 47 18.78 -9.51 -7.46
C THR A 47 19.98 -8.86 -8.15
N GLY A 48 20.08 -9.07 -9.42
CA GLY A 48 20.83 -8.32 -10.38
C GLY A 48 19.85 -8.04 -11.49
N TYR A 49 19.83 -6.87 -12.06
CA TYR A 49 19.05 -6.49 -13.23
C TYR A 49 18.45 -7.71 -13.95
N SER A 50 17.18 -7.99 -13.73
CA SER A 50 16.50 -8.89 -14.64
C SER A 50 16.47 -8.15 -15.97
N GLU A 51 17.27 -8.57 -16.95
CA GLU A 51 17.19 -8.06 -18.33
C GLU A 51 15.78 -8.30 -18.91
N GLU A 52 14.98 -9.14 -18.25
CA GLU A 52 13.58 -9.41 -18.59
C GLU A 52 12.65 -8.48 -17.79
N LEU A 53 12.37 -7.35 -18.39
CA LEU A 53 11.32 -6.45 -17.91
C LEU A 53 9.94 -7.08 -18.12
N PRO A 54 8.94 -6.75 -17.27
CA PRO A 54 7.59 -7.30 -17.41
C PRO A 54 6.98 -7.04 -18.79
N ILE A 55 6.29 -8.03 -19.33
CA ILE A 55 5.61 -7.93 -20.62
C ILE A 55 4.41 -7.00 -20.47
N TYR A 56 4.16 -6.13 -21.45
CA TYR A 56 3.05 -5.17 -21.41
C TYR A 56 1.87 -5.52 -22.34
N ASN A 57 1.98 -6.55 -23.16
CA ASN A 57 0.94 -6.93 -24.15
C ASN A 57 0.14 -8.18 -23.77
N ASP A 58 0.27 -8.69 -22.56
CA ASP A 58 -0.34 -9.92 -22.06
C ASP A 58 -1.62 -9.70 -21.23
N LEU A 59 -2.05 -8.44 -21.05
CA LEU A 59 -3.30 -8.12 -20.35
C LEU A 59 -4.49 -8.16 -21.32
N THR A 60 -5.55 -8.85 -20.93
CA THR A 60 -6.76 -9.00 -21.76
C THR A 60 -7.37 -7.64 -22.12
N ASN A 61 -7.73 -7.47 -23.38
CA ASN A 61 -8.29 -6.25 -23.98
C ASN A 61 -7.35 -5.05 -24.09
N VAL A 62 -6.09 -5.13 -23.65
CA VAL A 62 -5.17 -3.99 -23.69
C VAL A 62 -4.95 -3.48 -25.13
N GLN A 63 -4.86 -4.39 -26.10
CA GLN A 63 -4.71 -4.03 -27.53
C GLN A 63 -5.98 -3.36 -28.07
N ILE A 64 -7.15 -3.83 -27.68
CA ILE A 64 -8.44 -3.22 -28.06
C ILE A 64 -8.54 -1.81 -27.49
N GLY A 65 -8.15 -1.61 -26.21
CA GLY A 65 -8.12 -0.29 -25.59
C GLY A 65 -7.19 0.67 -26.34
N ALA A 66 -6.02 0.19 -26.74
CA ALA A 66 -5.07 0.99 -27.54
C ALA A 66 -5.63 1.35 -28.93
N ASP A 67 -6.33 0.41 -29.63
CA ASP A 67 -7.00 0.68 -30.92
C ASP A 67 -8.09 1.75 -30.79
N ILE A 68 -8.85 1.74 -29.69
CA ILE A 68 -9.89 2.75 -29.40
C ILE A 68 -9.24 4.12 -29.22
N ILE A 69 -8.20 4.23 -28.40
CA ILE A 69 -7.52 5.49 -28.16
C ILE A 69 -6.88 6.01 -29.45
N GLU A 70 -6.20 5.15 -30.22
CA GLU A 70 -5.63 5.51 -31.53
C GLU A 70 -6.69 6.06 -32.47
N SER A 71 -7.87 5.42 -32.57
CA SER A 71 -8.97 5.90 -33.40
C SER A 71 -9.45 7.28 -32.98
N HIS A 72 -9.61 7.54 -31.68
CA HIS A 72 -10.02 8.86 -31.19
C HIS A 72 -8.95 9.93 -31.43
N ILE A 73 -7.66 9.59 -31.30
CA ILE A 73 -6.56 10.49 -31.65
C ILE A 73 -6.61 10.83 -33.16
N ALA A 74 -6.77 9.81 -34.02
CA ALA A 74 -6.83 10.01 -35.47
C ALA A 74 -8.03 10.88 -35.91
N ASN A 75 -9.16 10.74 -35.20
CA ASN A 75 -10.39 11.50 -35.48
C ASN A 75 -10.39 12.92 -34.90
N GLY A 76 -9.37 13.32 -34.13
CA GLY A 76 -9.32 14.63 -33.48
C GLY A 76 -10.37 14.80 -32.37
N SER A 77 -10.70 13.71 -31.69
CA SER A 77 -11.71 13.65 -30.63
C SER A 77 -11.27 14.38 -29.38
N ARG A 78 -12.23 14.61 -28.48
CA ARG A 78 -11.93 15.02 -27.11
C ARG A 78 -11.79 13.81 -26.22
N ILE A 79 -10.63 13.66 -25.57
CA ILE A 79 -10.29 12.54 -24.70
C ILE A 79 -10.20 13.05 -23.27
N TYR A 80 -10.90 12.40 -22.36
CA TYR A 80 -10.83 12.67 -20.92
C TYR A 80 -10.26 11.44 -20.20
N ILE A 81 -9.30 11.67 -19.31
CA ILE A 81 -8.86 10.66 -18.33
C ILE A 81 -9.40 11.08 -16.98
N TYR A 82 -10.08 10.15 -16.31
CA TYR A 82 -10.60 10.32 -14.97
C TYR A 82 -9.94 9.30 -14.02
N GLY A 83 -9.06 9.77 -13.14
CA GLY A 83 -8.31 8.94 -12.19
C GLY A 83 -8.93 8.87 -10.81
N ASP A 84 -8.21 8.26 -9.85
CA ASP A 84 -8.51 8.32 -8.43
C ASP A 84 -7.57 9.29 -7.70
N TYR A 85 -7.91 9.65 -6.46
CA TYR A 85 -7.27 10.71 -5.67
C TYR A 85 -6.05 10.27 -4.86
N ASP A 86 -5.69 9.00 -4.88
CA ASP A 86 -4.49 8.49 -4.18
C ASP A 86 -3.27 8.37 -5.09
N SER A 87 -2.18 7.84 -4.54
CA SER A 87 -0.93 7.74 -5.27
C SER A 87 -1.03 6.83 -6.49
N ASP A 88 -1.83 5.75 -6.45
CA ASP A 88 -2.01 4.87 -7.60
C ASP A 88 -2.78 5.57 -8.71
N GLY A 89 -3.96 6.14 -8.39
CA GLY A 89 -4.77 6.88 -9.37
C GLY A 89 -4.05 8.08 -9.99
N VAL A 90 -3.25 8.82 -9.20
CA VAL A 90 -2.44 9.95 -9.71
C VAL A 90 -1.33 9.46 -10.66
N ASN A 91 -0.60 8.39 -10.30
CA ASN A 91 0.44 7.82 -11.18
C ASN A 91 -0.18 7.17 -12.42
N SER A 92 -1.33 6.51 -12.31
CA SER A 92 -2.10 5.96 -13.44
C SER A 92 -2.49 7.06 -14.44
N THR A 93 -3.01 8.17 -13.90
CA THR A 93 -3.40 9.35 -14.70
C THR A 93 -2.18 9.98 -15.38
N TYR A 94 -1.05 10.04 -14.68
CA TYR A 94 0.20 10.55 -15.23
C TYR A 94 0.69 9.68 -16.39
N ILE A 95 0.83 8.37 -16.19
CA ILE A 95 1.37 7.44 -17.20
C ILE A 95 0.54 7.50 -18.49
N LEU A 96 -0.77 7.29 -18.40
CA LEU A 96 -1.63 7.25 -19.57
C LEU A 96 -1.79 8.64 -20.20
N GLY A 97 -1.85 9.69 -19.37
CA GLY A 97 -1.93 11.08 -19.82
C GLY A 97 -0.70 11.51 -20.62
N ASP A 98 0.49 11.20 -20.11
CA ASP A 98 1.77 11.50 -20.79
C ASP A 98 1.88 10.71 -22.10
N ALA A 99 1.51 9.42 -22.12
CA ALA A 99 1.53 8.60 -23.33
C ALA A 99 0.58 9.13 -24.42
N ILE A 100 -0.66 9.45 -24.07
CA ILE A 100 -1.64 10.02 -25.03
C ILE A 100 -1.18 11.40 -25.51
N ASN A 101 -0.64 12.24 -24.64
CA ASN A 101 -0.12 13.56 -25.02
C ASN A 101 1.03 13.44 -26.01
N ASN A 102 1.98 12.52 -25.79
CA ASN A 102 3.06 12.22 -26.74
C ASN A 102 2.49 11.73 -28.09
N ALA A 103 1.51 10.81 -28.07
CA ALA A 103 0.88 10.31 -29.30
C ALA A 103 0.19 11.44 -30.10
N ILE A 104 -0.56 12.32 -29.44
CA ILE A 104 -1.21 13.49 -30.06
C ILE A 104 -0.16 14.43 -30.64
N TYR A 105 0.85 14.79 -29.85
CA TYR A 105 1.88 15.77 -30.28
C TYR A 105 2.66 15.29 -31.48
N TYR A 106 3.23 14.09 -31.44
CA TYR A 106 4.09 13.59 -32.51
C TYR A 106 3.32 13.15 -33.77
N SER A 107 2.03 12.79 -33.65
CA SER A 107 1.18 12.53 -34.82
C SER A 107 0.59 13.79 -35.42
N ASN A 108 0.81 14.97 -34.84
CA ASN A 108 0.17 16.23 -35.21
C ASN A 108 -1.38 16.14 -35.24
N SER A 109 -1.96 15.35 -34.34
CA SER A 109 -3.41 15.22 -34.24
C SER A 109 -4.04 16.49 -33.66
N SER A 110 -5.29 16.75 -34.02
CA SER A 110 -6.12 17.81 -33.43
C SER A 110 -6.89 17.36 -32.18
N ALA A 111 -6.70 16.11 -31.72
CA ALA A 111 -7.32 15.61 -30.52
C ALA A 111 -6.94 16.44 -29.29
N GLN A 112 -7.85 16.54 -28.34
CA GLN A 112 -7.65 17.31 -27.12
C GLN A 112 -7.73 16.39 -25.91
N LEU A 113 -6.69 16.40 -25.08
CA LEU A 113 -6.63 15.65 -23.84
C LEU A 113 -6.99 16.54 -22.65
N SER A 114 -7.78 16.01 -21.71
CA SER A 114 -8.08 16.63 -20.42
C SER A 114 -7.97 15.59 -19.31
N LEU A 115 -7.29 15.95 -18.23
CA LEU A 115 -7.06 15.09 -17.09
C LEU A 115 -7.91 15.55 -15.91
N LYS A 116 -8.53 14.64 -15.19
CA LYS A 116 -9.27 14.90 -13.95
C LYS A 116 -8.91 13.85 -12.91
N VAL A 117 -8.50 14.32 -11.75
CA VAL A 117 -8.45 13.53 -10.52
C VAL A 117 -9.47 14.16 -9.56
N PRO A 118 -10.42 13.39 -9.00
CA PRO A 118 -11.45 13.95 -8.13
C PRO A 118 -10.87 14.37 -6.78
N GLU A 119 -11.51 15.32 -6.13
CA GLU A 119 -11.27 15.55 -4.72
C GLU A 119 -11.95 14.48 -3.87
N ARG A 120 -11.37 14.12 -2.75
CA ARG A 120 -11.93 13.08 -1.87
C ARG A 120 -13.35 13.40 -1.38
N CYS A 121 -13.69 14.68 -1.24
CA CYS A 121 -15.03 15.12 -0.90
C CYS A 121 -16.06 14.90 -2.05
N GLU A 122 -15.61 14.72 -3.28
CA GLU A 122 -16.49 14.37 -4.42
C GLU A 122 -16.89 12.87 -4.40
N GLY A 123 -16.23 12.04 -3.57
CA GLY A 123 -16.46 10.61 -3.46
C GLY A 123 -15.41 9.79 -4.21
N TYR A 124 -15.55 8.46 -4.15
CA TYR A 124 -14.68 7.52 -4.86
C TYR A 124 -15.27 7.18 -6.22
N GLY A 125 -14.41 7.15 -7.23
CA GLY A 125 -14.71 6.75 -8.60
C GLY A 125 -15.42 7.84 -9.40
N LEU A 126 -15.90 7.45 -10.58
CA LEU A 126 -16.52 8.34 -11.53
C LEU A 126 -17.75 9.07 -10.93
N ASN A 127 -17.79 10.38 -11.05
CA ASN A 127 -18.79 11.22 -10.41
C ASN A 127 -19.92 11.62 -11.37
N MET A 128 -21.19 11.40 -11.00
CA MET A 128 -22.34 11.70 -11.85
C MET A 128 -22.42 13.18 -12.25
N SER A 129 -22.09 14.11 -11.34
CA SER A 129 -22.15 15.55 -11.66
C SER A 129 -21.07 15.93 -12.70
N TRP A 130 -19.91 15.30 -12.64
CA TRP A 130 -18.87 15.46 -13.65
C TRP A 130 -19.33 14.87 -14.99
N CYS A 131 -19.90 13.66 -15.01
CA CYS A 131 -20.45 13.05 -16.23
C CYS A 131 -21.48 13.96 -16.89
N GLN A 132 -22.40 14.55 -16.10
CA GLN A 132 -23.39 15.51 -16.59
C GLN A 132 -22.72 16.74 -17.22
N SER A 133 -21.64 17.23 -16.62
CA SER A 133 -20.89 18.37 -17.17
C SER A 133 -20.22 18.05 -18.51
N ILE A 134 -19.66 16.84 -18.67
CA ILE A 134 -19.08 16.38 -19.92
C ILE A 134 -20.14 16.28 -21.02
N VAL A 135 -21.29 15.67 -20.72
CA VAL A 135 -22.41 15.56 -21.66
C VAL A 135 -22.91 16.95 -22.10
N ALA A 136 -23.08 17.87 -21.15
CA ALA A 136 -23.55 19.22 -21.43
C ALA A 136 -22.60 20.04 -22.33
N ASN A 137 -21.29 19.75 -22.26
CA ASN A 137 -20.25 20.44 -23.01
C ASN A 137 -19.76 19.66 -24.24
N LYS A 138 -20.42 18.55 -24.59
CA LYS A 138 -20.03 17.71 -25.73
C LYS A 138 -20.24 18.47 -27.06
N THR A 139 -19.18 18.64 -27.81
CA THR A 139 -19.20 19.32 -29.13
C THR A 139 -18.64 18.47 -30.26
N THR A 140 -17.90 17.41 -29.93
CA THR A 140 -17.23 16.50 -30.86
C THR A 140 -17.34 15.06 -30.34
N ASP A 141 -16.85 14.12 -31.10
CA ASP A 141 -16.65 12.76 -30.62
C ASP A 141 -15.80 12.78 -29.34
N THR A 142 -16.23 12.03 -28.36
CA THR A 142 -15.68 12.11 -27.01
C THR A 142 -15.43 10.72 -26.45
N LEU A 143 -14.26 10.52 -25.91
CA LEU A 143 -13.87 9.32 -25.15
C LEU A 143 -13.61 9.70 -23.69
N VAL A 144 -14.17 8.95 -22.77
CA VAL A 144 -13.84 8.98 -21.34
C VAL A 144 -13.08 7.70 -21.01
N ILE A 145 -11.90 7.83 -20.44
CA ILE A 145 -11.08 6.73 -19.95
C ILE A 145 -11.03 6.86 -18.43
N THR A 146 -11.44 5.83 -17.70
CA THR A 146 -11.18 5.76 -16.26
C THR A 146 -9.85 5.06 -16.01
N VAL A 147 -9.10 5.49 -15.02
CA VAL A 147 -7.86 4.82 -14.57
C VAL A 147 -7.92 4.63 -13.07
N ASP A 148 -7.66 3.41 -12.60
CA ASP A 148 -7.71 3.03 -11.19
C ASP A 148 -9.12 3.19 -10.55
N ASN A 149 -10.14 3.19 -11.38
CA ASN A 149 -11.54 3.21 -11.00
C ASN A 149 -12.43 2.89 -12.21
N GLY A 150 -13.74 2.80 -11.98
CA GLY A 150 -14.74 2.66 -13.06
C GLY A 150 -15.49 1.34 -13.02
N ILE A 151 -14.89 0.26 -12.53
CA ILE A 151 -15.50 -1.08 -12.54
C ILE A 151 -16.78 -1.18 -11.68
N ALA A 152 -16.93 -0.30 -10.70
CA ALA A 152 -18.08 -0.26 -9.79
C ALA A 152 -19.07 0.91 -10.05
N GLN A 153 -18.90 1.67 -11.14
CA GLN A 153 -19.66 2.89 -11.45
C GLN A 153 -20.65 2.68 -12.62
N ASP A 154 -21.49 1.65 -12.51
CA ASP A 154 -22.44 1.23 -13.55
C ASP A 154 -23.41 2.34 -14.00
N GLN A 155 -23.89 3.19 -13.09
CA GLN A 155 -24.84 4.26 -13.38
C GLN A 155 -24.19 5.42 -14.15
N GLU A 156 -23.00 5.83 -13.75
CA GLU A 156 -22.23 6.88 -14.37
C GLU A 156 -21.78 6.47 -15.79
N VAL A 157 -21.30 5.25 -15.92
CA VAL A 157 -20.89 4.67 -17.21
C VAL A 157 -22.09 4.56 -18.14
N ALA A 158 -23.22 4.01 -17.67
CA ALA A 158 -24.45 3.93 -18.46
C ALA A 158 -24.93 5.31 -18.93
N TYR A 159 -24.87 6.32 -18.03
CA TYR A 159 -25.24 7.68 -18.37
C TYR A 159 -24.38 8.27 -19.50
N LEU A 160 -23.06 8.05 -19.49
CA LEU A 160 -22.16 8.51 -20.56
C LEU A 160 -22.47 7.81 -21.88
N LEU A 161 -22.61 6.48 -21.88
CA LEU A 161 -22.94 5.68 -23.07
C LEU A 161 -24.29 6.08 -23.68
N ASP A 162 -25.32 6.27 -22.86
CA ASP A 162 -26.68 6.70 -23.31
C ASP A 162 -26.66 8.08 -23.97
N ASN A 163 -25.66 8.91 -23.64
CA ASN A 163 -25.46 10.23 -24.27
C ASN A 163 -24.41 10.21 -25.40
N GLY A 164 -24.05 9.02 -25.89
CA GLY A 164 -23.17 8.83 -27.04
C GLY A 164 -21.72 9.25 -26.76
N ILE A 165 -21.25 9.06 -25.54
CA ILE A 165 -19.84 9.20 -25.15
C ILE A 165 -19.25 7.82 -25.06
N ASP A 166 -18.15 7.57 -25.74
CA ASP A 166 -17.43 6.32 -25.63
C ASP A 166 -16.72 6.23 -24.28
N VAL A 167 -16.74 5.04 -23.67
CA VAL A 167 -16.11 4.80 -22.36
C VAL A 167 -15.16 3.62 -22.46
N LEU A 168 -13.95 3.81 -21.93
CA LEU A 168 -12.96 2.76 -21.70
C LEU A 168 -12.65 2.71 -20.19
N ILE A 169 -12.99 1.62 -19.56
CA ILE A 169 -12.67 1.38 -18.14
C ILE A 169 -11.31 0.71 -18.06
N THR A 170 -10.37 1.31 -17.30
CA THR A 170 -9.15 0.64 -16.86
C THR A 170 -9.10 0.64 -15.34
N ASP A 171 -9.11 -0.55 -14.76
CA ASP A 171 -9.23 -0.72 -13.31
C ASP A 171 -8.49 -1.99 -12.87
N HIS A 172 -8.29 -2.16 -11.57
CA HIS A 172 -7.70 -3.34 -10.97
C HIS A 172 -8.51 -3.87 -9.77
N HIS A 173 -9.61 -3.20 -9.45
CA HIS A 173 -10.46 -3.57 -8.32
C HIS A 173 -11.37 -4.76 -8.66
N THR A 174 -11.71 -5.55 -7.64
CA THR A 174 -12.65 -6.66 -7.83
C THR A 174 -14.06 -6.14 -8.17
N PRO A 175 -14.67 -6.58 -9.29
CA PRO A 175 -16.02 -6.18 -9.66
C PRO A 175 -17.04 -6.55 -8.58
N ASN A 176 -17.87 -5.60 -8.16
CA ASN A 176 -18.88 -5.82 -7.12
C ASN A 176 -20.29 -5.38 -7.51
N GLY A 177 -20.53 -5.09 -8.79
CA GLY A 177 -21.78 -4.57 -9.30
C GLY A 177 -22.14 -5.09 -10.69
N HIS A 178 -23.20 -4.52 -11.27
CA HIS A 178 -23.60 -4.77 -12.65
C HIS A 178 -22.90 -3.74 -13.57
N ILE A 179 -22.16 -4.23 -14.56
CA ILE A 179 -21.47 -3.39 -15.54
C ILE A 179 -22.34 -3.32 -16.79
N PRO A 180 -22.61 -2.14 -17.34
CA PRO A 180 -23.40 -1.98 -18.55
C PRO A 180 -22.80 -2.76 -19.72
N ALA A 181 -23.65 -3.27 -20.60
CA ALA A 181 -23.23 -3.84 -21.86
C ALA A 181 -22.65 -2.73 -22.77
N ASN A 182 -21.80 -3.12 -23.72
CA ASN A 182 -21.18 -2.22 -24.72
C ASN A 182 -20.19 -1.20 -24.14
N VAL A 183 -19.52 -1.52 -23.03
CA VAL A 183 -18.37 -0.80 -22.50
C VAL A 183 -17.11 -1.66 -22.66
N TRP A 184 -15.99 -1.01 -22.98
CA TRP A 184 -14.70 -1.68 -23.04
C TRP A 184 -14.05 -1.65 -21.66
N ILE A 185 -13.54 -2.82 -21.22
CA ILE A 185 -12.98 -3.00 -19.88
C ILE A 185 -11.62 -3.67 -19.98
N ILE A 186 -10.62 -3.05 -19.37
CA ILE A 186 -9.30 -3.61 -19.10
C ILE A 186 -9.19 -3.72 -17.58
N ASP A 187 -9.47 -4.92 -17.07
CA ASP A 187 -9.42 -5.25 -15.65
C ASP A 187 -9.19 -6.75 -15.52
N ALA A 188 -8.13 -7.12 -14.82
CA ALA A 188 -7.69 -8.50 -14.74
C ALA A 188 -8.69 -9.41 -13.99
N PHE A 189 -9.39 -8.89 -12.98
CA PHE A 189 -10.42 -9.65 -12.26
C PHE A 189 -11.67 -9.84 -13.12
N HIS A 190 -12.12 -8.78 -13.79
CA HIS A 190 -13.27 -8.86 -14.68
C HIS A 190 -13.03 -9.82 -15.85
N ASN A 191 -11.85 -9.74 -16.45
CA ASN A 191 -11.48 -10.54 -17.62
C ASN A 191 -10.97 -11.94 -17.27
N ASN A 192 -10.85 -12.26 -15.98
CA ASN A 192 -10.33 -13.52 -15.46
C ASN A 192 -8.92 -13.85 -15.99
N ASP A 193 -8.04 -12.85 -15.94
CA ASP A 193 -6.63 -12.98 -16.30
C ASP A 193 -5.83 -13.83 -15.29
N ASN A 194 -4.55 -14.02 -15.57
CA ASN A 194 -3.63 -14.72 -14.68
C ASN A 194 -3.38 -13.94 -13.36
N GLU A 195 -2.78 -14.60 -12.38
CA GLU A 195 -2.57 -14.01 -11.05
C GLU A 195 -1.55 -12.85 -11.06
N ASN A 196 -0.58 -12.84 -11.97
CA ASN A 196 0.33 -11.70 -12.12
C ASN A 196 -0.45 -10.44 -12.53
N ASN A 197 -1.32 -10.55 -13.53
CA ASN A 197 -2.16 -9.44 -13.98
C ASN A 197 -3.19 -9.01 -12.92
N LYS A 198 -3.76 -9.96 -12.15
CA LYS A 198 -4.63 -9.65 -11.01
C LYS A 198 -3.89 -8.95 -9.86
N GLY A 199 -2.59 -9.13 -9.78
CA GLY A 199 -1.74 -8.44 -8.81
C GLY A 199 -1.35 -7.02 -9.19
N LEU A 200 -1.64 -6.55 -10.41
CA LEU A 200 -1.29 -5.20 -10.85
C LEU A 200 -2.08 -4.12 -10.10
N CYS A 201 -1.43 -2.99 -9.81
CA CYS A 201 -2.10 -1.75 -9.42
C CYS A 201 -2.67 -1.02 -10.66
N GLY A 202 -3.48 0.01 -10.44
CA GLY A 202 -4.03 0.82 -11.54
C GLY A 202 -2.96 1.40 -12.47
N ALA A 203 -1.82 1.85 -11.92
CA ALA A 203 -0.69 2.32 -12.70
C ALA A 203 -0.04 1.21 -13.56
N GLY A 204 -0.04 -0.03 -13.08
CA GLY A 204 0.41 -1.18 -13.87
C GLY A 204 -0.50 -1.46 -15.07
N VAL A 205 -1.81 -1.36 -14.88
CA VAL A 205 -2.80 -1.46 -15.97
C VAL A 205 -2.62 -0.30 -16.96
N ALA A 206 -2.52 0.92 -16.46
CA ALA A 206 -2.29 2.11 -17.29
C ALA A 206 -0.98 2.04 -18.08
N PHE A 207 0.09 1.52 -17.48
CA PHE A 207 1.38 1.29 -18.14
C PHE A 207 1.25 0.30 -19.31
N LYS A 208 0.64 -0.85 -19.08
CA LYS A 208 0.44 -1.84 -20.16
C LYS A 208 -0.35 -1.23 -21.32
N LEU A 209 -1.39 -0.45 -21.05
CA LEU A 209 -2.17 0.26 -22.08
C LEU A 209 -1.35 1.35 -22.78
N ALA A 210 -0.60 2.16 -22.03
CA ALA A 210 0.25 3.23 -22.57
C ALA A 210 1.31 2.69 -23.55
N MET A 211 1.99 1.61 -23.19
CA MET A 211 3.01 1.01 -24.06
C MET A 211 2.41 0.39 -25.32
N ASN A 212 1.24 -0.31 -25.20
CA ASN A 212 0.52 -0.81 -26.37
C ASN A 212 0.04 0.31 -27.29
N LEU A 213 -0.32 1.47 -26.75
CA LEU A 213 -0.66 2.65 -27.55
C LEU A 213 0.58 3.20 -28.28
N LEU A 214 1.68 3.41 -27.56
CA LEU A 214 2.90 4.01 -28.12
C LEU A 214 3.53 3.15 -29.22
N ASP A 215 3.44 1.82 -29.13
CA ASP A 215 3.88 0.91 -30.21
C ASP A 215 3.22 1.18 -31.56
N ARG A 216 2.02 1.79 -31.57
CA ARG A 216 1.30 2.17 -32.80
C ARG A 216 1.81 3.48 -33.40
N PHE A 217 2.42 4.32 -32.58
CA PHE A 217 2.89 5.65 -32.98
C PHE A 217 4.41 5.67 -33.21
N GLN A 218 4.87 5.08 -34.32
CA GLN A 218 6.30 5.05 -34.71
C GLN A 218 6.95 6.43 -34.82
N CYS A 219 6.15 7.50 -34.85
CA CYS A 219 6.65 8.88 -34.84
C CYS A 219 7.08 9.37 -33.46
N VAL A 220 6.69 8.70 -32.39
CA VAL A 220 7.13 9.04 -31.03
C VAL A 220 8.60 8.60 -30.86
N PRO A 221 9.50 9.53 -30.55
CA PRO A 221 10.91 9.17 -30.34
C PRO A 221 11.11 8.58 -28.95
N ASN A 222 12.20 7.82 -28.78
CA ASN A 222 12.71 7.38 -27.49
C ASN A 222 11.67 6.60 -26.64
N ILE A 223 10.92 5.69 -27.28
CA ILE A 223 9.92 4.87 -26.57
C ILE A 223 10.54 4.10 -25.40
N ASP A 224 11.78 3.66 -25.51
CA ASP A 224 12.49 2.98 -24.42
C ASP A 224 12.70 3.90 -23.21
N GLU A 225 12.96 5.20 -23.41
CA GLU A 225 13.06 6.15 -22.29
C GLU A 225 11.71 6.37 -21.61
N LEU A 226 10.61 6.41 -22.38
CA LEU A 226 9.26 6.46 -21.83
C LEU A 226 8.91 5.18 -21.07
N TYR A 227 9.31 4.03 -21.59
CA TYR A 227 9.16 2.75 -20.90
C TYR A 227 9.84 2.77 -19.53
N TYR A 228 11.10 3.17 -19.44
CA TYR A 228 11.85 3.26 -18.17
C TYR A 228 11.23 4.30 -17.22
N LYS A 229 10.83 5.45 -17.75
CA LYS A 229 10.14 6.50 -17.00
C LYS A 229 8.86 5.96 -16.36
N TYR A 230 8.03 5.24 -17.10
CA TYR A 230 6.75 4.73 -16.59
C TYR A 230 6.92 3.59 -15.59
N ILE A 231 7.92 2.72 -15.75
CA ILE A 231 8.22 1.68 -14.75
C ILE A 231 8.50 2.27 -13.37
N VAL A 232 9.17 3.42 -13.29
CA VAL A 232 9.38 4.13 -12.01
C VAL A 232 8.04 4.48 -11.37
N HIS A 233 7.08 4.99 -12.13
CA HIS A 233 5.76 5.34 -11.64
C HIS A 233 4.92 4.11 -11.26
N VAL A 234 5.03 3.01 -12.01
CA VAL A 234 4.40 1.73 -11.63
C VAL A 234 4.97 1.23 -10.31
N ALA A 235 6.28 1.29 -10.11
CA ALA A 235 6.90 0.90 -8.85
C ALA A 235 6.38 1.72 -7.66
N ILE A 236 6.30 3.06 -7.82
CA ILE A 236 5.77 3.95 -6.79
C ILE A 236 4.32 3.57 -6.44
N ALA A 237 3.48 3.36 -7.44
CA ALA A 237 2.08 2.99 -7.26
C ALA A 237 1.93 1.62 -6.59
N THR A 238 2.63 0.59 -7.09
CA THR A 238 2.64 -0.77 -6.52
C THR A 238 3.01 -0.76 -5.04
N ILE A 239 4.03 0.05 -4.66
CA ILE A 239 4.48 0.21 -3.28
C ILE A 239 3.41 0.90 -2.42
N THR A 240 2.84 1.98 -2.93
CA THR A 240 1.95 2.85 -2.14
C THR A 240 0.56 2.29 -1.97
N ASP A 241 0.10 1.48 -2.91
CA ASP A 241 -1.17 0.76 -2.84
C ASP A 241 -1.04 -0.60 -2.13
N SER A 242 0.18 -0.96 -1.70
CA SER A 242 0.46 -2.20 -0.96
C SER A 242 0.03 -3.46 -1.73
N MET A 243 0.31 -3.48 -3.02
CA MET A 243 -0.06 -4.60 -3.89
C MET A 243 0.69 -5.89 -3.52
N PRO A 244 0.08 -7.07 -3.75
CA PRO A 244 0.76 -8.33 -3.54
C PRO A 244 2.01 -8.42 -4.41
N MET A 245 3.12 -8.95 -3.85
CA MET A 245 4.39 -9.07 -4.56
C MET A 245 4.39 -10.32 -5.46
N THR A 246 3.56 -10.27 -6.52
CA THR A 246 3.65 -11.22 -7.63
C THR A 246 4.99 -11.09 -8.36
N ILE A 247 5.33 -12.05 -9.20
CA ILE A 247 6.60 -12.02 -9.96
C ILE A 247 6.74 -10.72 -10.76
N ASP A 248 5.68 -10.27 -11.42
CA ASP A 248 5.72 -9.02 -12.19
C ASP A 248 5.87 -7.80 -11.27
N ASN A 249 5.17 -7.76 -10.14
CA ASN A 249 5.30 -6.66 -9.18
C ASN A 249 6.70 -6.60 -8.55
N ILE A 250 7.32 -7.74 -8.25
CA ILE A 250 8.72 -7.80 -7.81
C ILE A 250 9.61 -7.16 -8.87
N LYS A 251 9.44 -7.53 -10.15
CA LYS A 251 10.21 -6.97 -11.26
C LYS A 251 9.95 -5.46 -11.43
N TYR A 252 8.70 -5.01 -11.37
CA TYR A 252 8.35 -3.58 -11.46
C TYR A 252 8.99 -2.77 -10.34
N VAL A 253 8.85 -3.22 -9.08
CA VAL A 253 9.38 -2.50 -7.93
C VAL A 253 10.90 -2.47 -7.95
N TYR A 254 11.54 -3.61 -8.20
CA TYR A 254 12.99 -3.71 -8.23
C TYR A 254 13.59 -2.82 -9.33
N ASN A 255 13.13 -3.01 -10.57
CA ASN A 255 13.62 -2.23 -11.71
C ASN A 255 13.27 -0.74 -11.58
N GLY A 256 12.05 -0.41 -11.12
CA GLY A 256 11.64 0.98 -10.95
C GLY A 256 12.49 1.74 -9.92
N ILE A 257 12.83 1.11 -8.80
CA ILE A 257 13.74 1.70 -7.81
C ILE A 257 15.15 1.88 -8.39
N GLN A 258 15.65 0.90 -9.14
CA GLN A 258 16.96 0.99 -9.76
C GLN A 258 16.99 2.06 -10.86
N LEU A 259 15.99 2.09 -11.73
CA LEU A 259 15.85 3.12 -12.76
C LEU A 259 15.74 4.53 -12.15
N LEU A 260 15.03 4.68 -11.03
CA LEU A 260 14.98 5.95 -10.33
C LEU A 260 16.35 6.37 -9.80
N LYS A 261 17.16 5.45 -9.26
CA LYS A 261 18.56 5.72 -8.88
C LYS A 261 19.38 6.20 -10.07
N ASP A 262 19.17 5.60 -11.24
CA ASP A 262 19.87 5.93 -12.48
C ASP A 262 19.35 7.23 -13.15
N GLY A 263 18.30 7.85 -12.61
CA GLY A 263 17.81 9.14 -13.06
C GLY A 263 16.59 9.10 -13.99
N TYR A 264 15.96 7.95 -14.14
CA TYR A 264 14.70 7.84 -14.87
C TYR A 264 13.51 8.19 -13.96
N GLY A 265 12.41 8.57 -14.57
CA GLY A 265 11.18 9.03 -13.91
C GLY A 265 10.74 10.39 -14.45
N SER A 266 9.64 10.95 -13.92
CA SER A 266 9.30 12.36 -14.18
C SER A 266 10.29 13.28 -13.46
N GLU A 267 10.35 14.54 -13.87
CA GLU A 267 11.16 15.59 -13.19
C GLU A 267 10.82 15.64 -11.68
N ALA A 268 9.55 15.51 -11.35
CA ALA A 268 9.07 15.47 -9.97
C ALA A 268 9.72 14.35 -9.14
N VAL A 269 9.75 13.13 -9.69
CA VAL A 269 10.25 11.96 -8.95
C VAL A 269 11.78 11.98 -8.87
N THR A 270 12.45 12.42 -9.91
CA THR A 270 13.91 12.62 -9.90
C THR A 270 14.32 13.76 -8.97
N TYR A 271 13.54 14.85 -8.91
CA TYR A 271 13.74 15.93 -7.94
C TYR A 271 13.61 15.42 -6.49
N TYR A 272 12.59 14.60 -6.18
CA TYR A 272 12.43 13.97 -4.87
C TYR A 272 13.68 13.15 -4.47
N ARG A 273 14.21 12.32 -5.39
CA ARG A 273 15.45 11.56 -5.17
C ARG A 273 16.62 12.48 -4.83
N ASP A 274 16.84 13.51 -5.63
CA ASP A 274 17.99 14.41 -5.50
C ASP A 274 17.90 15.30 -4.26
N TYR A 275 16.70 15.81 -3.95
CA TYR A 275 16.44 16.60 -2.75
C TYR A 275 16.74 15.82 -1.46
N ASN A 276 16.40 14.55 -1.41
CA ASN A 276 16.67 13.71 -0.25
C ASN A 276 18.11 13.20 -0.20
N SER A 277 18.95 13.54 -1.19
CA SER A 277 20.37 13.12 -1.30
C SER A 277 20.56 11.60 -1.11
N ASN A 278 19.58 10.82 -1.56
CA ASN A 278 19.50 9.41 -1.26
C ASN A 278 19.98 8.57 -2.45
N THR A 279 21.29 8.33 -2.51
CA THR A 279 21.90 7.40 -3.48
C THR A 279 21.54 5.93 -3.20
N ASP A 280 21.08 5.63 -1.97
CA ASP A 280 20.67 4.31 -1.49
C ASP A 280 19.14 4.19 -1.35
N LEU A 281 18.39 4.81 -2.25
CA LEU A 281 16.93 4.82 -2.22
C LEU A 281 16.38 3.38 -2.23
N THR A 282 15.43 3.12 -1.33
CA THR A 282 14.80 1.81 -1.16
C THR A 282 13.29 1.91 -1.36
N PRO A 283 12.58 0.79 -1.57
CA PRO A 283 11.11 0.80 -1.57
C PRO A 283 10.51 1.42 -0.31
N LYS A 284 11.18 1.29 0.84
CA LYS A 284 10.76 1.90 2.11
C LYS A 284 10.77 3.43 2.06
N ASP A 285 11.71 4.03 1.35
CA ASP A 285 11.76 5.50 1.17
C ASP A 285 10.57 6.00 0.35
N ILE A 286 10.09 5.21 -0.59
CA ILE A 286 8.86 5.48 -1.33
C ILE A 286 7.63 5.29 -0.42
N ALA A 287 7.53 4.14 0.27
CA ALA A 287 6.38 3.80 1.11
C ALA A 287 6.14 4.80 2.26
N PHE A 288 7.21 5.34 2.85
CA PHE A 288 7.14 6.25 4.00
C PHE A 288 7.52 7.71 3.69
N GLY A 289 8.01 7.98 2.49
CA GLY A 289 8.42 9.31 2.02
C GLY A 289 7.49 9.84 0.92
N LEU A 290 7.79 9.54 -0.35
CA LEU A 290 7.08 10.09 -1.51
C LEU A 290 5.60 9.71 -1.55
N GLY A 291 5.26 8.44 -1.31
CA GLY A 291 3.88 7.96 -1.34
C GLY A 291 2.95 8.72 -0.38
N PRO A 292 3.29 8.82 0.93
CA PRO A 292 2.54 9.64 1.86
C PRO A 292 2.44 11.13 1.50
N GLN A 293 3.41 11.70 0.78
CA GLN A 293 3.38 13.08 0.29
C GLN A 293 2.33 13.24 -0.81
N ILE A 294 2.35 12.38 -1.84
CA ILE A 294 1.34 12.37 -2.90
C ILE A 294 -0.06 12.11 -2.31
N ASN A 295 -0.20 11.09 -1.48
CA ASN A 295 -1.45 10.74 -0.82
C ASN A 295 -2.01 11.86 0.08
N ALA A 296 -1.14 12.72 0.64
CA ALA A 296 -1.58 13.84 1.46
C ALA A 296 -2.38 14.86 0.65
N CYS A 297 -2.05 15.09 -0.62
CA CYS A 297 -2.78 15.99 -1.50
C CYS A 297 -4.26 15.58 -1.61
N GLY A 298 -4.54 14.28 -1.89
CA GLY A 298 -5.91 13.76 -1.91
C GLY A 298 -6.60 13.83 -0.55
N ARG A 299 -5.88 13.59 0.55
CA ARG A 299 -6.44 13.64 1.90
C ARG A 299 -6.77 15.06 2.37
N MET A 300 -6.10 16.06 1.82
CA MET A 300 -6.29 17.47 2.15
C MET A 300 -7.18 18.21 1.14
N ASN A 301 -7.83 17.47 0.21
CA ASN A 301 -8.65 18.00 -0.88
C ASN A 301 -7.87 19.00 -1.76
N ASN A 302 -6.71 18.59 -2.22
CA ASN A 302 -5.88 19.31 -3.18
C ASN A 302 -5.23 18.33 -4.17
N THR A 303 -6.05 17.48 -4.81
CA THR A 303 -5.56 16.42 -5.72
C THR A 303 -4.89 16.98 -6.96
N ALA A 304 -5.33 18.16 -7.42
CA ALA A 304 -4.70 18.84 -8.55
C ALA A 304 -3.21 19.12 -8.29
N LEU A 305 -2.81 19.40 -7.05
CA LEU A 305 -1.41 19.62 -6.68
C LEU A 305 -0.56 18.38 -6.97
N ALA A 306 -1.04 17.18 -6.60
CA ALA A 306 -0.30 15.94 -6.86
C ALA A 306 -0.10 15.69 -8.36
N LEU A 307 -1.15 15.89 -9.16
CA LEU A 307 -1.06 15.72 -10.60
C LEU A 307 -0.16 16.78 -11.25
N ASN A 308 -0.31 18.05 -10.88
CA ASN A 308 0.55 19.13 -11.36
C ASN A 308 2.02 18.89 -10.99
N TYR A 309 2.29 18.38 -9.78
CA TYR A 309 3.63 18.01 -9.38
C TYR A 309 4.22 16.91 -10.26
N LEU A 310 3.48 15.82 -10.55
CA LEU A 310 4.01 14.77 -11.45
C LEU A 310 4.25 15.23 -12.89
N PHE A 311 3.48 16.22 -13.37
CA PHE A 311 3.66 16.83 -14.69
C PHE A 311 4.56 18.08 -14.68
N SER A 312 5.14 18.44 -13.53
CA SER A 312 6.04 19.60 -13.45
C SER A 312 7.29 19.42 -14.29
N ASP A 313 7.86 20.52 -14.68
CA ASP A 313 9.16 20.61 -15.35
C ASP A 313 10.21 21.30 -14.44
N ASN A 314 11.42 21.47 -14.97
CA ASN A 314 12.55 22.05 -14.24
C ASN A 314 12.31 23.48 -13.69
N GLU A 315 11.32 24.22 -14.19
CA GLU A 315 11.07 25.60 -13.78
C GLU A 315 10.20 25.67 -12.52
N ASP A 316 9.24 24.76 -12.36
CA ASP A 316 8.24 24.81 -11.28
C ASP A 316 8.30 23.61 -10.30
N VAL A 317 9.11 22.58 -10.57
CA VAL A 317 9.18 21.36 -9.78
C VAL A 317 9.53 21.61 -8.30
N GLU A 318 10.45 22.56 -8.03
CA GLU A 318 10.84 22.89 -6.65
C GLU A 318 9.69 23.51 -5.85
N ASP A 319 8.98 24.46 -6.47
CA ASP A 319 7.87 25.15 -5.82
C ASP A 319 6.72 24.16 -5.54
N LEU A 320 6.35 23.33 -6.52
CA LEU A 320 5.32 22.32 -6.37
C LEU A 320 5.70 21.24 -5.35
N TYR A 321 6.97 20.80 -5.33
CA TYR A 321 7.45 19.88 -4.30
C TYR A 321 7.32 20.46 -2.90
N ASN A 322 7.70 21.73 -2.71
CA ASN A 322 7.58 22.42 -1.43
C ASN A 322 6.10 22.50 -0.98
N GLU A 323 5.16 22.75 -1.89
CA GLU A 323 3.73 22.75 -1.58
C GLU A 323 3.24 21.34 -1.18
N VAL A 324 3.70 20.29 -1.86
CA VAL A 324 3.39 18.89 -1.50
C VAL A 324 3.91 18.54 -0.12
N VAL A 325 5.15 18.94 0.22
CA VAL A 325 5.73 18.73 1.56
C VAL A 325 4.94 19.46 2.64
N VAL A 326 4.61 20.73 2.43
CA VAL A 326 3.77 21.52 3.35
C VAL A 326 2.41 20.86 3.56
N THR A 327 1.74 20.44 2.49
CA THR A 327 0.45 19.75 2.55
C THR A 327 0.53 18.46 3.39
N ASN A 328 1.61 17.70 3.25
CA ASN A 328 1.82 16.49 4.05
C ASN A 328 2.09 16.80 5.53
N ASP A 329 2.81 17.87 5.83
CA ASP A 329 3.06 18.28 7.21
C ASP A 329 1.79 18.82 7.89
N GLU A 330 0.94 19.54 7.18
CA GLU A 330 -0.40 19.93 7.63
C GLU A 330 -1.27 18.69 7.91
N ARG A 331 -1.27 17.70 7.02
CA ARG A 331 -1.97 16.43 7.23
C ARG A 331 -1.47 15.72 8.50
N LYS A 332 -0.13 15.64 8.73
CA LYS A 332 0.46 15.04 9.94
C LYS A 332 0.04 15.80 11.21
N ALA A 333 0.12 17.13 11.20
CA ALA A 333 -0.27 17.98 12.32
C ALA A 333 -1.77 17.81 12.65
N LYS A 334 -2.63 17.83 11.62
CA LYS A 334 -4.08 17.63 11.75
C LYS A 334 -4.40 16.24 12.29
N THR A 335 -3.74 15.20 11.77
CA THR A 335 -3.91 13.82 12.26
C THR A 335 -3.55 13.73 13.74
N LYS A 336 -2.40 14.28 14.15
CA LYS A 336 -1.94 14.24 15.54
C LYS A 336 -2.93 14.94 16.47
N SER A 337 -3.34 16.17 16.14
CA SER A 337 -4.29 16.93 16.97
C SER A 337 -5.67 16.23 17.06
N SER A 338 -6.12 15.62 15.97
CA SER A 338 -7.38 14.86 15.97
C SER A 338 -7.32 13.59 16.81
N ILE A 339 -6.18 12.88 16.83
CA ILE A 339 -5.97 11.73 17.72
C ILE A 339 -5.99 12.19 19.18
N GLU A 340 -5.27 13.28 19.52
CA GLU A 340 -5.27 13.84 20.88
C GLU A 340 -6.69 14.29 21.32
N GLN A 341 -7.49 14.81 20.40
CA GLN A 341 -8.90 15.13 20.65
C GLN A 341 -9.73 13.87 20.88
N ALA A 342 -9.60 12.89 20.00
CA ALA A 342 -10.30 11.61 20.09
C ALA A 342 -10.03 10.91 21.42
N GLU A 343 -8.77 10.86 21.86
CA GLU A 343 -8.36 10.23 23.12
C GLU A 343 -9.03 10.85 24.36
N LYS A 344 -9.34 12.15 24.35
CA LYS A 344 -10.05 12.80 25.44
C LYS A 344 -11.54 12.45 25.48
N MET A 345 -12.08 11.90 24.38
CA MET A 345 -13.49 11.52 24.23
C MET A 345 -13.72 10.02 24.42
N LEU A 346 -12.67 9.23 24.61
CA LEU A 346 -12.78 7.78 24.69
C LEU A 346 -13.53 7.31 25.93
N ASP A 347 -14.46 6.38 25.71
CA ASP A 347 -14.97 5.47 26.73
C ASP A 347 -14.22 4.14 26.58
N ILE A 348 -13.23 3.95 27.46
CA ILE A 348 -12.35 2.75 27.41
C ILE A 348 -13.13 1.48 27.78
N GLU A 349 -14.22 1.59 28.53
CA GLU A 349 -15.04 0.44 28.93
C GLU A 349 -15.96 -0.03 27.78
N SER A 350 -16.22 0.82 26.80
CA SER A 350 -17.07 0.46 25.65
C SER A 350 -16.41 -0.64 24.79
N PRO A 351 -17.19 -1.62 24.27
CA PRO A 351 -16.68 -2.67 23.36
C PRO A 351 -16.11 -2.12 22.05
N SER A 352 -16.56 -0.96 21.60
CA SER A 352 -16.05 -0.26 20.40
C SER A 352 -15.68 1.18 20.70
N ILE A 353 -14.85 1.78 19.85
CA ILE A 353 -14.59 3.21 19.80
C ILE A 353 -15.39 3.79 18.63
N VAL A 354 -16.41 4.57 18.91
CA VAL A 354 -17.20 5.27 17.88
C VAL A 354 -17.25 6.74 18.21
N LEU A 355 -16.61 7.56 17.39
CA LEU A 355 -16.50 9.00 17.62
C LEU A 355 -16.91 9.79 16.38
N GLU A 356 -17.48 10.97 16.61
CA GLU A 356 -17.75 11.99 15.60
C GLU A 356 -16.73 13.12 15.79
N LEU A 357 -16.00 13.44 14.73
CA LEU A 357 -15.00 14.53 14.68
C LEU A 357 -15.27 15.38 13.44
N ASP A 358 -15.10 16.68 13.54
CA ASP A 358 -15.33 17.60 12.42
C ASP A 358 -14.08 17.80 11.57
N GLY A 359 -14.28 17.96 10.26
CA GLY A 359 -13.23 18.34 9.31
C GLY A 359 -12.11 17.30 9.11
N ILE A 360 -12.43 16.01 9.22
CA ILE A 360 -11.45 14.92 9.22
C ILE A 360 -11.64 13.95 8.06
N GLU A 361 -12.44 14.29 7.06
CA GLU A 361 -12.89 13.38 6.00
C GLU A 361 -11.73 12.60 5.35
N GLY A 362 -10.64 13.31 5.03
CA GLY A 362 -9.46 12.70 4.41
C GLY A 362 -8.57 11.87 5.35
N ILE A 363 -8.70 12.06 6.68
CA ILE A 363 -7.82 11.42 7.68
C ILE A 363 -8.55 10.48 8.65
N ALA A 364 -9.87 10.34 8.53
CA ALA A 364 -10.68 9.50 9.42
C ALA A 364 -10.15 8.06 9.51
N GLY A 365 -9.75 7.47 8.37
CA GLY A 365 -9.17 6.13 8.32
C GLY A 365 -7.82 6.01 9.05
N ILE A 366 -6.99 7.05 9.03
CA ILE A 366 -5.71 7.07 9.73
C ILE A 366 -5.95 7.13 11.25
N ILE A 367 -6.87 7.99 11.69
CA ILE A 367 -7.26 8.10 13.10
C ILE A 367 -7.85 6.79 13.59
N ALA A 368 -8.78 6.20 12.82
CA ALA A 368 -9.41 4.92 13.16
C ALA A 368 -8.38 3.80 13.30
N SER A 369 -7.43 3.69 12.36
CA SER A 369 -6.36 2.70 12.40
C SER A 369 -5.46 2.86 13.64
N ASN A 370 -5.04 4.10 13.94
CA ASN A 370 -4.19 4.38 15.10
C ASN A 370 -4.87 4.00 16.42
N LEU A 371 -6.14 4.40 16.60
CA LEU A 371 -6.88 4.09 17.82
C LEU A 371 -7.22 2.60 17.91
N SER A 372 -7.57 1.96 16.80
CA SER A 372 -7.83 0.51 16.76
C SER A 372 -6.61 -0.29 17.21
N SER A 373 -5.43 0.01 16.66
CA SER A 373 -4.18 -0.66 17.03
C SER A 373 -3.76 -0.37 18.47
N LYS A 374 -3.94 0.89 18.95
CA LYS A 374 -3.53 1.29 20.29
C LYS A 374 -4.38 0.66 21.40
N TYR A 375 -5.69 0.54 21.15
CA TYR A 375 -6.64 0.09 22.16
C TYR A 375 -7.20 -1.32 21.91
N ASN A 376 -6.77 -1.97 20.82
CA ASN A 376 -7.24 -3.29 20.40
C ASN A 376 -8.77 -3.37 20.31
N LYS A 377 -9.40 -2.35 19.68
CA LYS A 377 -10.87 -2.23 19.59
C LYS A 377 -11.32 -1.92 18.20
N CYS A 378 -12.47 -2.46 17.82
CA CYS A 378 -13.20 -1.98 16.65
C CYS A 378 -13.41 -0.46 16.77
N THR A 379 -12.89 0.30 15.81
CA THR A 379 -12.89 1.76 15.86
C THR A 379 -13.54 2.32 14.62
N ILE A 380 -14.51 3.22 14.80
CA ILE A 380 -15.21 3.93 13.73
C ILE A 380 -15.13 5.43 14.00
N ILE A 381 -14.55 6.16 13.07
CA ILE A 381 -14.43 7.62 13.15
C ILE A 381 -15.31 8.23 12.06
N PHE A 382 -16.29 9.00 12.49
CA PHE A 382 -17.26 9.68 11.65
C PHE A 382 -16.96 11.17 11.49
N SER A 383 -17.33 11.72 10.32
CA SER A 383 -17.55 13.15 10.14
C SER A 383 -18.92 13.41 9.49
N LYS A 384 -19.46 14.62 9.69
CA LYS A 384 -20.74 15.01 9.06
C LYS A 384 -20.54 15.27 7.58
N ASP A 385 -21.51 14.84 6.77
CA ASP A 385 -21.63 15.29 5.39
C ASP A 385 -22.03 16.78 5.34
N MET A 386 -21.92 17.40 4.18
CA MET A 386 -22.28 18.82 3.99
C MET A 386 -23.74 19.15 4.35
N SER A 387 -24.64 18.17 4.27
CA SER A 387 -26.06 18.35 4.62
C SER A 387 -26.33 18.23 6.12
N GLY A 388 -25.39 17.68 6.89
CA GLY A 388 -25.55 17.33 8.31
C GLY A 388 -26.54 16.20 8.58
N LYS A 389 -27.07 15.55 7.53
CA LYS A 389 -28.05 14.46 7.64
C LYS A 389 -27.39 13.10 7.80
N TYR A 390 -26.20 12.95 7.29
CA TYR A 390 -25.45 11.70 7.30
C TYR A 390 -24.10 11.87 7.99
N LEU A 391 -23.63 10.78 8.56
CA LEU A 391 -22.27 10.63 9.05
C LEU A 391 -21.55 9.68 8.12
N ILE A 392 -20.42 10.13 7.58
CA ILE A 392 -19.52 9.36 6.73
C ILE A 392 -18.34 8.98 7.60
N GLY A 393 -18.00 7.70 7.65
CA GLY A 393 -16.96 7.22 8.55
C GLY A 393 -16.06 6.18 7.94
N SER A 394 -14.92 6.04 8.58
CA SER A 394 -13.97 4.94 8.36
C SER A 394 -13.94 4.04 9.58
N ALA A 395 -14.12 2.75 9.34
CA ALA A 395 -14.08 1.71 10.36
C ALA A 395 -12.81 0.86 10.20
N ARG A 396 -12.19 0.52 11.32
CA ARG A 396 -10.98 -0.31 11.38
C ARG A 396 -11.06 -1.28 12.54
N ASN A 397 -10.47 -2.45 12.36
CA ASN A 397 -10.19 -3.40 13.42
C ASN A 397 -8.82 -4.06 13.17
N ASP A 398 -8.40 -4.89 14.08
CA ASP A 398 -7.14 -5.62 14.04
C ASP A 398 -7.20 -6.99 13.33
N GLY A 399 -8.29 -7.26 12.60
CA GLY A 399 -8.49 -8.49 11.85
C GLY A 399 -9.12 -9.64 12.66
N ARG A 400 -9.35 -9.48 13.98
CA ARG A 400 -9.98 -10.52 14.81
C ARG A 400 -11.44 -10.81 14.47
N VAL A 401 -12.13 -9.87 13.85
CA VAL A 401 -13.53 -10.03 13.45
C VAL A 401 -13.76 -9.54 12.01
N ASP A 402 -14.72 -10.13 11.31
CA ASP A 402 -15.14 -9.62 10.01
C ASP A 402 -16.03 -8.37 10.19
N LEU A 403 -15.35 -7.21 10.18
CA LEU A 403 -15.99 -5.91 10.38
C LEU A 403 -17.06 -5.61 9.31
N LEU A 404 -16.82 -6.01 8.06
CA LEU A 404 -17.76 -5.78 6.96
C LEU A 404 -19.08 -6.52 7.20
N ASN A 405 -19.01 -7.79 7.60
CA ASN A 405 -20.20 -8.59 7.91
C ASN A 405 -20.92 -8.06 9.15
N ILE A 406 -20.20 -7.66 10.20
CA ILE A 406 -20.79 -7.04 11.40
C ILE A 406 -21.56 -5.78 11.00
N LEU A 407 -20.95 -4.86 10.25
CA LEU A 407 -21.61 -3.60 9.86
C LEU A 407 -22.81 -3.82 8.94
N ARG A 408 -22.78 -4.83 8.09
CA ARG A 408 -23.93 -5.23 7.24
C ARG A 408 -25.06 -5.87 8.02
N SER A 409 -24.77 -6.51 9.15
CA SER A 409 -25.80 -7.16 9.99
C SER A 409 -26.61 -6.18 10.85
N ILE A 410 -26.20 -4.92 10.97
CA ILE A 410 -26.89 -3.88 11.73
C ILE A 410 -28.22 -3.53 11.05
N ASN A 411 -29.34 -3.78 11.73
CA ASN A 411 -30.68 -3.80 11.15
C ASN A 411 -31.60 -2.65 11.58
N ASN A 412 -31.13 -1.67 12.33
CA ASN A 412 -31.95 -0.61 12.93
C ASN A 412 -32.25 0.59 12.01
N ASN A 413 -32.12 0.44 10.70
CA ASN A 413 -32.25 1.51 9.69
C ASN A 413 -31.28 2.70 9.89
N SER A 414 -30.19 2.52 10.63
CA SER A 414 -29.16 3.55 10.79
C SER A 414 -28.20 3.56 9.60
N VAL A 415 -27.82 2.39 9.10
CA VAL A 415 -26.84 2.20 8.02
C VAL A 415 -27.48 2.53 6.67
N VAL A 416 -26.78 3.33 5.87
CA VAL A 416 -27.17 3.74 4.51
C VAL A 416 -26.30 3.04 3.48
N LYS A 417 -24.97 2.99 3.70
CA LYS A 417 -24.01 2.36 2.81
C LYS A 417 -22.85 1.78 3.64
N VAL A 418 -22.38 0.60 3.26
CA VAL A 418 -21.17 -0.02 3.80
C VAL A 418 -20.41 -0.66 2.65
N GLY A 419 -19.08 -0.47 2.62
CA GLY A 419 -18.20 -1.08 1.65
C GLY A 419 -16.78 -1.20 2.17
N GLY A 420 -16.00 -2.10 1.62
CA GLY A 420 -14.61 -2.36 2.01
C GLY A 420 -14.36 -3.85 2.28
N HIS A 421 -13.41 -4.14 3.15
CA HIS A 421 -12.94 -5.47 3.50
C HIS A 421 -13.16 -5.80 4.99
N SER A 422 -12.84 -7.03 5.40
CA SER A 422 -13.04 -7.51 6.78
C SER A 422 -12.35 -6.66 7.86
N ALA A 423 -11.17 -6.08 7.59
CA ALA A 423 -10.41 -5.26 8.54
C ALA A 423 -10.64 -3.75 8.38
N ALA A 424 -11.13 -3.29 7.22
CA ALA A 424 -11.22 -1.86 6.87
C ALA A 424 -12.46 -1.58 6.01
N CYS A 425 -13.37 -0.76 6.52
CA CYS A 425 -14.62 -0.42 5.84
C CYS A 425 -14.86 1.09 5.81
N GLY A 426 -15.50 1.54 4.70
CA GLY A 426 -16.20 2.81 4.66
C GLY A 426 -17.68 2.60 5.06
N ILE A 427 -18.25 3.51 5.83
CA ILE A 427 -19.63 3.43 6.29
C ILE A 427 -20.30 4.79 6.25
N THR A 428 -21.56 4.80 5.82
CA THR A 428 -22.44 5.97 5.91
C THR A 428 -23.66 5.61 6.76
N ILE A 429 -23.96 6.43 7.77
CA ILE A 429 -25.14 6.27 8.62
C ILE A 429 -25.98 7.55 8.67
N LYS A 430 -27.26 7.43 9.07
CA LYS A 430 -28.09 8.58 9.37
C LYS A 430 -27.62 9.24 10.67
N ALA A 431 -27.26 10.52 10.66
CA ALA A 431 -26.75 11.24 11.84
C ALA A 431 -27.70 11.15 13.05
N SER A 432 -29.01 11.21 12.81
CA SER A 432 -30.03 11.07 13.86
C SER A 432 -30.08 9.70 14.53
N ARG A 433 -29.37 8.69 13.98
CA ARG A 433 -29.38 7.29 14.44
C ARG A 433 -28.07 6.83 15.06
N ILE A 434 -27.10 7.70 15.24
CA ILE A 434 -25.78 7.31 15.77
C ILE A 434 -25.87 6.55 17.11
N LYS A 435 -26.73 6.99 18.03
CA LYS A 435 -26.90 6.32 19.34
C LYS A 435 -27.43 4.89 19.21
N SER A 436 -28.42 4.67 18.33
CA SER A 436 -28.95 3.34 18.09
C SER A 436 -27.95 2.44 17.34
N PHE A 437 -27.17 3.02 16.45
CA PHE A 437 -26.07 2.34 15.77
C PHE A 437 -25.01 1.83 16.78
N ILE A 438 -24.51 2.72 17.65
CA ILE A 438 -23.49 2.37 18.67
C ILE A 438 -24.03 1.27 19.59
N LYS A 439 -25.29 1.38 20.03
CA LYS A 439 -25.90 0.39 20.91
C LYS A 439 -25.88 -1.01 20.27
N GLU A 440 -26.41 -1.13 19.04
CA GLU A 440 -26.50 -2.42 18.33
C GLU A 440 -25.11 -2.97 17.99
N LEU A 441 -24.17 -2.11 17.54
CA LEU A 441 -22.79 -2.53 17.32
C LEU A 441 -22.16 -3.12 18.57
N ASN A 442 -22.31 -2.45 19.72
CA ASN A 442 -21.76 -2.94 20.99
C ASN A 442 -22.45 -4.22 21.49
N GLU A 443 -23.76 -4.38 21.24
CA GLU A 443 -24.47 -5.62 21.53
C GLU A 443 -23.94 -6.78 20.68
N ILE A 444 -23.71 -6.56 19.39
CA ILE A 444 -23.12 -7.58 18.50
C ILE A 444 -21.72 -7.93 18.95
N LEU A 445 -20.83 -6.95 19.15
CA LEU A 445 -19.45 -7.19 19.57
C LEU A 445 -19.37 -7.90 20.93
N SER A 446 -20.27 -7.57 21.87
CA SER A 446 -20.32 -8.23 23.18
C SER A 446 -20.90 -9.65 23.13
N SER A 447 -21.65 -9.99 22.09
CA SER A 447 -22.23 -11.32 21.89
C SER A 447 -21.31 -12.29 21.14
N LEU A 448 -20.24 -11.76 20.55
CA LEU A 448 -19.24 -12.63 19.91
C LEU A 448 -18.63 -13.59 20.96
N PRO A 449 -18.34 -14.84 20.59
CA PRO A 449 -17.63 -15.76 21.46
C PRO A 449 -16.37 -15.08 22.02
N LYS A 450 -16.15 -15.21 23.32
CA LYS A 450 -14.94 -14.63 23.93
C LYS A 450 -13.66 -15.19 23.32
N GLU A 451 -13.72 -16.39 22.73
CA GLU A 451 -12.65 -17.00 21.95
C GLU A 451 -12.28 -16.22 20.67
N GLU A 452 -13.21 -15.40 20.14
CA GLU A 452 -12.93 -14.48 19.02
C GLU A 452 -12.50 -13.08 19.50
N VAL A 453 -12.67 -12.75 20.79
CA VAL A 453 -12.40 -11.44 21.39
C VAL A 453 -11.30 -11.47 22.45
N GLU A 454 -11.16 -12.57 23.18
CA GLU A 454 -9.97 -12.78 24.02
C GLU A 454 -8.80 -13.01 23.07
N GLU A 455 -7.69 -12.34 23.35
CA GLU A 455 -6.40 -12.81 22.87
C GLU A 455 -6.46 -14.34 22.91
N VAL A 456 -6.46 -14.99 21.76
CA VAL A 456 -5.71 -16.22 21.65
C VAL A 456 -4.34 -15.75 22.12
N VAL A 457 -4.02 -15.94 23.40
CA VAL A 457 -2.63 -15.97 23.83
C VAL A 457 -2.11 -17.09 22.96
N ASP A 458 -1.60 -16.68 21.81
CA ASP A 458 -1.02 -17.59 20.84
C ASP A 458 0.12 -18.21 21.66
N THR A 459 -0.16 -19.37 22.24
CA THR A 459 0.85 -20.11 22.96
C THR A 459 1.95 -20.54 22.00
N LYS A 460 1.74 -20.26 20.71
CA LYS A 460 2.61 -20.58 19.59
C LYS A 460 3.17 -19.30 18.96
N ILE A 461 4.46 -19.11 19.09
CA ILE A 461 5.18 -18.05 18.41
C ILE A 461 5.81 -18.66 17.14
N VAL A 462 5.36 -18.18 15.99
CA VAL A 462 5.90 -18.60 14.69
C VAL A 462 7.00 -17.63 14.28
N VAL A 463 8.16 -18.16 13.90
CA VAL A 463 9.31 -17.41 13.40
C VAL A 463 9.77 -17.96 12.05
N ASP A 464 10.43 -17.15 11.27
CA ASP A 464 10.94 -17.56 9.96
C ASP A 464 12.10 -18.54 10.09
N ASP A 465 13.03 -18.28 11.02
CA ASP A 465 14.13 -19.19 11.32
C ASP A 465 14.70 -18.96 12.71
N TYR A 466 15.47 -19.96 13.20
CA TYR A 466 16.32 -19.83 14.38
C TYR A 466 17.70 -19.35 13.96
N ILE A 467 18.23 -18.39 14.67
CA ILE A 467 19.53 -17.78 14.39
C ILE A 467 20.45 -17.78 15.61
N SER A 468 21.72 -17.67 15.37
CA SER A 468 22.79 -17.48 16.33
C SER A 468 23.32 -16.04 16.31
N ILE A 469 24.20 -15.68 17.25
CA ILE A 469 24.87 -14.37 17.25
C ILE A 469 25.73 -14.18 15.98
N SER A 470 26.32 -15.24 15.43
CA SER A 470 27.14 -15.18 14.21
C SER A 470 26.35 -14.82 12.96
N ASP A 471 25.03 -15.07 12.97
CA ASP A 471 24.16 -14.74 11.84
C ASP A 471 23.82 -13.25 11.79
N ILE A 472 24.04 -12.51 12.88
CA ILE A 472 23.86 -11.06 12.93
C ILE A 472 25.15 -10.38 12.45
N ASN A 473 25.42 -10.46 11.16
CA ASN A 473 26.59 -9.91 10.51
C ASN A 473 26.19 -8.92 9.38
N LYS A 474 27.19 -8.23 8.81
CA LYS A 474 26.96 -7.21 7.81
C LYS A 474 26.33 -7.79 6.54
N ASP A 475 26.83 -8.91 6.06
CA ASP A 475 26.38 -9.51 4.81
C ASP A 475 24.91 -9.95 4.89
N ASN A 476 24.49 -10.56 6.01
CA ASN A 476 23.10 -10.93 6.23
C ASN A 476 22.20 -9.70 6.39
N CYS A 477 22.66 -8.65 7.07
CA CYS A 477 21.90 -7.40 7.17
C CYS A 477 21.66 -6.74 5.81
N GLU A 478 22.70 -6.70 4.95
CA GLU A 478 22.61 -6.13 3.61
C GLU A 478 21.69 -6.97 2.72
N SER A 479 21.84 -8.29 2.72
CA SER A 479 21.01 -9.19 1.93
C SER A 479 19.53 -9.16 2.37
N LEU A 480 19.25 -9.08 3.67
CA LEU A 480 17.88 -8.97 4.18
C LEU A 480 17.25 -7.61 3.87
N LYS A 481 18.04 -6.52 3.82
CA LYS A 481 17.54 -5.17 3.60
C LYS A 481 16.69 -5.06 2.34
N ASP A 482 17.14 -5.69 1.26
CA ASP A 482 16.45 -5.68 -0.03
C ASP A 482 15.17 -6.54 0.00
N LEU A 483 15.17 -7.63 0.77
CA LEU A 483 14.04 -8.54 0.90
C LEU A 483 12.91 -8.06 1.81
N TYR A 484 13.18 -7.19 2.79
CA TYR A 484 12.18 -6.71 3.74
C TYR A 484 10.93 -6.12 3.09
N PHE A 485 11.05 -5.63 1.87
CA PHE A 485 9.94 -5.05 1.14
C PHE A 485 9.16 -6.09 0.31
N PHE A 486 9.85 -7.10 -0.20
CA PHE A 486 9.25 -8.09 -1.12
C PHE A 486 8.57 -9.25 -0.42
N THR A 487 8.65 -9.32 0.89
CA THR A 487 7.99 -10.34 1.70
C THR A 487 6.73 -9.77 2.34
N GLU A 488 5.67 -10.57 2.45
CA GLU A 488 4.36 -10.15 2.99
C GLU A 488 4.44 -9.52 4.38
N SER A 489 5.45 -9.88 5.15
CA SER A 489 5.74 -9.31 6.47
C SER A 489 7.26 -9.26 6.69
N ASN A 490 7.72 -8.36 7.56
CA ASN A 490 9.12 -8.32 7.94
C ASN A 490 9.59 -9.70 8.45
N PRO A 491 10.79 -10.15 8.02
CA PRO A 491 11.38 -11.38 8.54
C PRO A 491 11.59 -11.33 10.05
N VAL A 492 11.06 -12.31 10.76
CA VAL A 492 11.16 -12.42 12.22
C VAL A 492 11.94 -13.67 12.59
N PHE A 493 13.02 -13.47 13.32
CA PHE A 493 13.94 -14.53 13.73
C PHE A 493 13.88 -14.77 15.24
N ALA A 494 14.17 -15.99 15.66
CA ALA A 494 14.42 -16.30 17.05
C ALA A 494 15.92 -16.46 17.30
N LEU A 495 16.50 -15.54 18.04
CA LEU A 495 17.86 -15.62 18.56
C LEU A 495 17.83 -16.43 19.86
N THR A 496 18.13 -17.72 19.74
CA THR A 496 17.99 -18.69 20.83
C THR A 496 19.23 -18.80 21.72
N ASP A 497 19.05 -19.35 22.91
CA ASP A 497 20.13 -19.75 23.82
C ASP A 497 21.10 -18.62 24.19
N VAL A 498 20.57 -17.41 24.39
CA VAL A 498 21.40 -16.26 24.76
C VAL A 498 21.32 -15.92 26.24
N THR A 499 22.46 -15.56 26.80
CA THR A 499 22.61 -15.06 28.16
C THR A 499 22.86 -13.55 28.14
N ILE A 500 22.02 -12.79 28.83
CA ILE A 500 22.20 -11.34 29.01
C ILE A 500 23.27 -11.12 30.06
N THR A 501 24.37 -10.50 29.66
CA THR A 501 25.51 -10.21 30.53
C THR A 501 25.47 -8.79 31.12
N LYS A 502 24.86 -7.85 30.36
CA LYS A 502 24.72 -6.45 30.77
C LYS A 502 23.54 -5.80 30.08
N THR A 503 22.87 -4.88 30.77
CA THR A 503 21.84 -4.01 30.21
C THR A 503 22.10 -2.56 30.58
N LYS A 504 21.61 -1.64 29.74
CA LYS A 504 21.65 -0.20 30.00
C LYS A 504 20.42 0.46 29.37
N ALA A 505 19.62 1.15 30.18
CA ALA A 505 18.52 1.98 29.66
C ALA A 505 19.02 3.32 29.11
N SER A 506 18.35 3.84 28.10
CA SER A 506 18.60 5.19 27.58
C SER A 506 18.19 6.25 28.60
N ASN A 507 18.96 7.35 28.67
CA ASN A 507 18.64 8.48 29.54
C ASN A 507 17.35 9.21 29.13
N ASN A 508 17.06 9.25 27.83
CA ASN A 508 15.92 9.99 27.27
C ASN A 508 14.61 9.17 27.28
N ASN A 509 14.72 7.85 27.18
CA ASN A 509 13.56 6.95 27.20
C ASN A 509 13.98 5.59 27.79
N LYS A 510 13.49 5.30 29.00
CA LYS A 510 13.83 4.06 29.73
C LYS A 510 13.34 2.79 29.04
N ASN A 511 12.44 2.91 28.05
CA ASN A 511 11.99 1.76 27.25
C ASN A 511 12.96 1.40 26.12
N ASN A 512 13.91 2.27 25.81
CA ASN A 512 14.99 1.97 24.89
C ASN A 512 16.17 1.39 25.68
N MET A 513 16.57 0.19 25.37
CA MET A 513 17.59 -0.54 26.13
C MET A 513 18.71 -1.07 25.24
N MET A 514 19.92 -1.00 25.77
CA MET A 514 21.08 -1.69 25.24
C MET A 514 21.21 -3.04 25.94
N PHE A 515 21.47 -4.07 25.16
CA PHE A 515 21.77 -5.42 25.65
C PHE A 515 23.16 -5.83 25.23
N SER A 516 23.93 -6.38 26.19
CA SER A 516 25.16 -7.15 25.89
C SER A 516 24.85 -8.59 26.19
N ILE A 517 25.02 -9.46 25.20
CA ILE A 517 24.64 -10.88 25.26
C ILE A 517 25.82 -11.80 24.89
N THR A 518 25.72 -13.05 25.31
CA THR A 518 26.60 -14.14 24.89
C THR A 518 25.76 -15.38 24.55
N ASP A 519 26.19 -16.17 23.58
CA ASP A 519 25.64 -17.49 23.29
C ASP A 519 26.46 -18.61 23.95
N ASN A 520 26.07 -19.86 23.68
CA ASN A 520 26.73 -21.05 24.21
C ASN A 520 28.17 -21.25 23.66
N ASP A 521 28.47 -20.66 22.51
CA ASP A 521 29.79 -20.70 21.88
C ASP A 521 30.70 -19.53 22.32
N ASN A 522 30.25 -18.74 23.32
CA ASN A 522 30.92 -17.53 23.84
C ASN A 522 31.06 -16.39 22.82
N ASN A 523 30.29 -16.39 21.74
CA ASN A 523 30.18 -15.20 20.89
C ASN A 523 29.51 -14.08 21.69
N LYS A 524 29.96 -12.85 21.46
CA LYS A 524 29.45 -11.67 22.17
C LYS A 524 28.84 -10.68 21.20
N PHE A 525 27.70 -10.15 21.55
CA PHE A 525 27.04 -9.13 20.75
C PHE A 525 26.45 -8.02 21.64
N GLU A 526 26.53 -6.78 21.15
CA GLU A 526 25.99 -5.62 21.85
C GLU A 526 25.18 -4.78 20.87
N PHE A 527 23.92 -4.49 21.25
CA PHE A 527 23.00 -3.75 20.41
C PHE A 527 21.98 -2.95 21.23
N TRP A 528 21.34 -1.97 20.57
CA TRP A 528 20.22 -1.23 21.11
C TRP A 528 18.91 -1.76 20.54
N SER A 529 17.89 -1.91 21.39
CA SER A 529 16.51 -2.21 21.01
C SER A 529 15.56 -1.17 21.58
N TRP A 530 14.53 -0.84 20.82
CA TRP A 530 13.63 0.27 21.09
C TRP A 530 12.30 -0.24 21.65
N GLY A 531 11.76 0.43 22.69
CA GLY A 531 10.43 0.14 23.23
C GLY A 531 10.32 -1.11 24.13
N ILE A 532 11.37 -1.91 24.25
CA ILE A 532 11.33 -3.25 24.90
C ILE A 532 11.52 -3.21 26.42
N GLY A 533 11.91 -2.08 26.97
CA GLY A 533 12.34 -2.00 28.37
C GLY A 533 11.22 -2.24 29.40
N GLU A 534 9.98 -1.93 29.06
CA GLU A 534 8.83 -2.23 29.93
C GLU A 534 8.59 -3.73 30.02
N GLN A 535 8.56 -4.43 28.89
CA GLN A 535 8.42 -5.88 28.85
C GLN A 535 9.56 -6.58 29.61
N TYR A 536 10.81 -6.16 29.38
CA TYR A 536 11.96 -6.77 30.07
C TYR A 536 11.86 -6.66 31.59
N ARG A 537 11.46 -5.50 32.11
CA ARG A 537 11.24 -5.29 33.56
C ARG A 537 10.04 -6.08 34.09
N ALA A 538 8.94 -6.13 33.32
CA ALA A 538 7.74 -6.89 33.70
C ALA A 538 8.02 -8.40 33.84
N LEU A 539 8.96 -8.92 33.02
CA LEU A 539 9.43 -10.30 33.09
C LEU A 539 10.42 -10.56 34.24
N GLY A 540 10.73 -9.57 35.08
CA GLY A 540 11.67 -9.72 36.20
C GLY A 540 13.14 -9.70 35.76
N GLU A 541 13.45 -9.12 34.64
CA GLU A 541 14.81 -8.97 34.10
C GLU A 541 15.55 -10.32 33.93
N PRO A 542 14.98 -11.25 33.15
CA PRO A 542 15.56 -12.60 33.02
C PRO A 542 16.95 -12.53 32.38
N LYS A 543 17.81 -13.48 32.75
CA LYS A 543 19.19 -13.55 32.20
C LYS A 543 19.26 -14.49 30.99
N ASN A 544 18.58 -15.62 31.03
CA ASN A 544 18.59 -16.59 29.94
C ASN A 544 17.30 -16.47 29.15
N VAL A 545 17.42 -16.09 27.88
CA VAL A 545 16.27 -15.73 27.07
C VAL A 545 16.44 -16.22 25.62
N THR A 546 15.30 -16.29 24.93
CA THR A 546 15.23 -16.21 23.47
C THR A 546 14.70 -14.84 23.12
N PHE A 547 15.39 -14.13 22.26
CA PHE A 547 14.90 -12.91 21.66
C PHE A 547 14.20 -13.22 20.34
N ILE A 548 13.01 -12.68 20.16
CA ILE A 548 12.29 -12.71 18.90
C ILE A 548 12.35 -11.33 18.29
N GLY A 549 12.76 -11.22 17.04
CA GLY A 549 12.97 -9.91 16.43
C GLY A 549 13.54 -9.96 15.02
N GLU A 550 13.99 -8.82 14.59
CA GLU A 550 14.46 -8.54 13.22
C GLU A 550 15.96 -8.26 13.21
N ILE A 551 16.64 -8.77 12.19
CA ILE A 551 18.04 -8.40 11.90
C ILE A 551 18.03 -7.07 11.17
N GLU A 552 18.81 -6.10 11.62
CA GLU A 552 18.84 -4.76 11.04
C GLU A 552 20.29 -4.25 10.89
N TYR A 553 20.47 -3.27 10.00
CA TYR A 553 21.73 -2.51 9.92
C TYR A 553 21.47 -1.08 10.39
N LYS A 554 21.95 -0.71 11.57
CA LYS A 554 21.72 0.61 12.17
C LYS A 554 23.00 1.25 12.66
N PHE A 555 23.14 2.56 12.45
CA PHE A 555 24.28 3.34 12.89
C PHE A 555 25.64 2.77 12.42
N GLY A 556 25.66 2.24 11.19
CA GLY A 556 26.88 1.70 10.56
C GLY A 556 27.29 0.32 11.06
N LYS A 557 26.42 -0.43 11.73
CA LYS A 557 26.71 -1.78 12.24
C LYS A 557 25.49 -2.70 12.26
N PRO A 558 25.71 -4.03 12.22
CA PRO A 558 24.67 -5.01 12.46
C PRO A 558 23.99 -4.78 13.81
N SER A 559 22.69 -4.97 13.86
CA SER A 559 21.84 -4.79 15.04
C SER A 559 20.71 -5.81 15.05
N PHE A 560 20.05 -5.95 16.19
CA PHE A 560 18.88 -6.81 16.36
C PHE A 560 17.77 -6.01 17.05
N ASN A 561 16.62 -5.89 16.40
CA ASN A 561 15.46 -5.19 16.96
C ASN A 561 14.55 -6.20 17.64
N ILE A 562 14.49 -6.18 18.98
CA ILE A 562 13.67 -7.12 19.74
C ILE A 562 12.20 -6.71 19.65
N LEU A 563 11.37 -7.64 19.20
CA LEU A 563 9.90 -7.55 19.20
C LEU A 563 9.31 -8.23 20.44
N ASN A 564 9.95 -9.33 20.90
CA ASN A 564 9.50 -10.06 22.08
C ASN A 564 10.68 -10.69 22.82
N ILE A 565 10.55 -10.82 24.16
CA ILE A 565 11.52 -11.50 25.04
C ILE A 565 10.81 -12.68 25.68
N VAL A 566 11.37 -13.86 25.50
CA VAL A 566 10.83 -15.09 26.12
C VAL A 566 11.89 -15.70 27.02
N PRO A 567 11.65 -15.75 28.34
CA PRO A 567 12.52 -16.49 29.28
C PRO A 567 12.62 -17.98 28.89
N MET A 568 13.82 -18.54 28.88
CA MET A 568 14.03 -19.93 28.44
C MET A 568 13.19 -20.95 29.22
N GLU A 569 12.88 -20.68 30.47
CA GLU A 569 12.01 -21.54 31.31
C GLU A 569 10.53 -21.54 30.85
N MET A 570 10.14 -20.63 29.96
CA MET A 570 8.79 -20.51 29.43
C MET A 570 8.64 -21.08 28.01
N ILE A 571 9.72 -21.54 27.39
CA ILE A 571 9.72 -22.02 25.99
C ILE A 571 9.71 -23.55 25.95
N SER A 572 8.87 -24.11 25.06
CA SER A 572 9.06 -25.44 24.48
C SER A 572 9.39 -25.24 22.98
N ILE A 573 10.55 -25.70 22.55
CA ILE A 573 10.93 -25.72 21.13
C ILE A 573 10.37 -27.01 20.53
N CYS A 574 9.53 -26.88 19.51
CA CYS A 574 9.00 -28.01 18.72
C CYS A 574 9.71 -28.17 17.39
#